data_396356ae8af0b1a197f3f9927fa130f0
#
_entry.id   396356ae8af0b1a197f3f9927fa130f0
#
_cell.length_a   1.000
_cell.length_b   1.000
_cell.length_c   1.000
_cell.angle_alpha   90.00
_cell.angle_beta   90.00
_cell.angle_gamma   90.00
#
_symmetry.space_group_name_H-M   'P 1'
#
loop_
_entity.id
_entity.type
_entity.pdbx_description
1 polymer ?
#
loop_
_entity_poly.entity_id
_entity_poly.type
_entity_poly.pdbx_seq_one_letter_code
_entity_poly.pdbx_strand_id
1 'polypeptide(L)'
;GYYPMVYTNDYWISNKIDMTKVHYDVWIARYNSKPTYQGAALWQASNQGTVNGINGNVDINFTFKDLSSKLPANRWRLIGDKWYYYKNYVKQTGWINDGQSWYYLNADGTQFKGWLLLDNQYYYLLPTTGQMKTGWLKAEDAWYYLNSDGTMAKDWIQVDGTYYYLLNGAMVTGWLRIGNDYYYMRGNGSMVTGWRKMDGKYYYFNGSGKLVRGWADIDGKRYFLQQDGTMVTGWQTIDGL
;
A
#
# COMPACT_ATOMS: atom_id res chain seq x y z
N GLY A 1 1.92 -10.00 -19.00
CA GLY A 1 2.87 -10.46 -20.00
C GLY A 1 2.39 -10.15 -21.41
N TYR A 2 3.31 -10.10 -22.35
CA TYR A 2 2.98 -10.00 -23.77
C TYR A 2 2.87 -11.40 -24.34
N TYR A 3 1.89 -11.64 -25.23
CA TYR A 3 1.84 -12.88 -26.00
C TYR A 3 2.57 -12.63 -27.32
N PRO A 4 3.73 -13.24 -27.56
CA PRO A 4 4.52 -13.00 -28.77
C PRO A 4 3.83 -13.64 -29.98
N MET A 5 3.81 -12.91 -31.09
CA MET A 5 3.28 -13.37 -32.37
C MET A 5 4.23 -12.97 -33.49
N VAL A 6 4.22 -13.72 -34.59
CA VAL A 6 4.92 -13.34 -35.81
C VAL A 6 3.98 -12.49 -36.67
N TYR A 7 4.32 -11.21 -36.82
CA TYR A 7 3.62 -10.31 -37.75
C TYR A 7 4.25 -10.39 -39.14
N THR A 8 3.44 -10.72 -40.16
CA THR A 8 3.91 -10.95 -41.51
C THR A 8 2.79 -10.74 -42.54
N ASN A 9 3.02 -11.16 -43.80
CA ASN A 9 2.03 -11.20 -44.86
C ASN A 9 2.09 -12.52 -45.66
N ASP A 10 1.09 -12.78 -46.50
CA ASP A 10 1.02 -14.00 -47.28
C ASP A 10 2.24 -14.24 -48.19
N TYR A 11 2.80 -13.17 -48.76
CA TYR A 11 3.99 -13.30 -49.64
C TYR A 11 5.20 -13.85 -48.85
N TRP A 12 5.45 -13.32 -47.66
CA TRP A 12 6.57 -13.74 -46.82
C TRP A 12 6.40 -15.17 -46.33
N ILE A 13 5.17 -15.56 -45.93
CA ILE A 13 4.87 -16.95 -45.53
C ILE A 13 5.12 -17.90 -46.67
N SER A 14 4.69 -17.58 -47.89
CA SER A 14 4.80 -18.45 -49.03
C SER A 14 6.22 -18.53 -49.62
N ASN A 15 7.06 -17.51 -49.40
CA ASN A 15 8.31 -17.38 -50.16
C ASN A 15 9.55 -17.16 -49.28
N LYS A 16 9.43 -16.79 -48.02
CA LYS A 16 10.56 -16.36 -47.19
C LYS A 16 10.63 -16.97 -45.82
N ILE A 17 9.52 -17.47 -45.28
CA ILE A 17 9.45 -17.98 -43.89
C ILE A 17 9.21 -19.49 -43.96
N ASP A 18 10.11 -20.26 -43.36
CA ASP A 18 9.89 -21.70 -43.11
C ASP A 18 8.94 -21.83 -41.91
N MET A 19 7.65 -21.98 -42.22
CA MET A 19 6.60 -22.10 -41.20
C MET A 19 6.71 -23.32 -40.31
N THR A 20 7.49 -24.33 -40.69
CA THR A 20 7.75 -25.51 -39.83
C THR A 20 8.62 -25.16 -38.63
N LYS A 21 9.36 -24.07 -38.70
CA LYS A 21 10.25 -23.59 -37.64
C LYS A 21 9.62 -22.45 -36.81
N VAL A 22 8.41 -22.02 -37.16
CA VAL A 22 7.70 -20.95 -36.42
C VAL A 22 6.86 -21.59 -35.35
N HIS A 23 7.22 -21.34 -34.08
CA HIS A 23 6.52 -21.85 -32.89
C HIS A 23 5.58 -20.85 -32.24
N TYR A 24 5.32 -19.71 -32.90
CA TYR A 24 4.45 -18.66 -32.46
C TYR A 24 3.19 -18.58 -33.31
N ASP A 25 2.09 -18.05 -32.71
CA ASP A 25 0.93 -17.73 -33.52
C ASP A 25 1.26 -16.60 -34.53
N VAL A 26 0.53 -16.58 -35.63
CA VAL A 26 0.82 -15.70 -36.76
C VAL A 26 -0.26 -14.61 -36.86
N TRP A 27 0.18 -13.37 -36.98
CA TRP A 27 -0.62 -12.20 -37.29
C TRP A 27 -0.32 -11.76 -38.72
N ILE A 28 -1.29 -11.94 -39.61
CA ILE A 28 -1.12 -11.65 -41.05
C ILE A 28 -1.72 -10.30 -41.41
N ALA A 29 -0.94 -9.47 -42.07
CA ALA A 29 -1.41 -8.28 -42.77
C ALA A 29 -1.79 -8.65 -44.22
N ARG A 30 -3.08 -8.52 -44.55
CA ARG A 30 -3.57 -8.62 -45.92
C ARG A 30 -4.84 -7.77 -46.06
N TYR A 31 -4.74 -6.68 -46.77
CA TYR A 31 -5.81 -5.72 -46.90
C TYR A 31 -6.81 -6.15 -47.98
N ASN A 32 -8.09 -5.86 -47.76
CA ASN A 32 -9.22 -6.06 -48.69
C ASN A 32 -9.53 -7.52 -49.04
N SER A 33 -8.82 -8.50 -48.53
CA SER A 33 -9.16 -9.91 -48.76
C SER A 33 -8.64 -10.79 -47.64
N LYS A 34 -9.32 -11.92 -47.41
CA LYS A 34 -8.95 -12.90 -46.39
C LYS A 34 -7.56 -13.51 -46.66
N PRO A 35 -6.71 -13.75 -45.65
CA PRO A 35 -5.42 -14.41 -45.85
C PRO A 35 -5.58 -15.79 -46.47
N THR A 36 -4.59 -16.19 -47.26
CA THR A 36 -4.54 -17.56 -47.81
C THR A 36 -3.97 -18.57 -46.82
N TYR A 37 -3.11 -18.12 -45.92
CA TYR A 37 -2.53 -18.97 -44.88
C TYR A 37 -3.56 -19.35 -43.81
N GLN A 38 -3.92 -20.64 -43.75
CA GLN A 38 -4.94 -21.15 -42.83
C GLN A 38 -4.50 -21.24 -41.38
N GLY A 39 -3.22 -21.09 -41.08
CA GLY A 39 -2.65 -21.11 -39.73
C GLY A 39 -2.67 -19.76 -39.02
N ALA A 40 -3.22 -18.71 -39.63
CA ALA A 40 -3.30 -17.40 -39.02
C ALA A 40 -4.14 -17.40 -37.73
N ALA A 41 -3.65 -16.73 -36.69
CA ALA A 41 -4.40 -16.48 -35.47
C ALA A 41 -5.10 -15.13 -35.52
N LEU A 42 -4.45 -14.13 -36.11
CA LEU A 42 -4.97 -12.76 -36.33
C LEU A 42 -4.83 -12.38 -37.81
N TRP A 43 -5.77 -11.58 -38.29
CA TRP A 43 -5.76 -10.97 -39.62
C TRP A 43 -5.96 -9.47 -39.51
N GLN A 44 -4.97 -8.68 -39.93
CA GLN A 44 -5.13 -7.25 -40.16
C GLN A 44 -5.75 -7.02 -41.54
N ALA A 45 -7.03 -6.68 -41.56
CA ALA A 45 -7.79 -6.52 -42.79
C ALA A 45 -7.68 -5.11 -43.40
N SER A 46 -7.35 -4.13 -42.57
CA SER A 46 -7.16 -2.72 -42.98
C SER A 46 -6.23 -2.00 -42.01
N ASN A 47 -5.50 -1.04 -42.52
CA ASN A 47 -4.76 -0.02 -41.75
C ASN A 47 -5.41 1.38 -41.86
N GLN A 48 -6.62 1.46 -42.41
CA GLN A 48 -7.37 2.70 -42.65
C GLN A 48 -8.78 2.63 -42.06
N GLY A 49 -8.95 1.87 -41.00
CA GLY A 49 -10.22 1.81 -40.28
C GLY A 49 -10.49 3.12 -39.52
N THR A 50 -11.77 3.35 -39.22
CA THR A 50 -12.20 4.47 -38.38
C THR A 50 -12.96 3.96 -37.18
N VAL A 51 -12.73 4.59 -36.01
CA VAL A 51 -13.44 4.29 -34.75
C VAL A 51 -13.90 5.61 -34.14
N ASN A 52 -15.18 5.66 -33.73
CA ASN A 52 -15.72 6.87 -33.09
C ASN A 52 -14.91 7.23 -31.85
N GLY A 53 -14.50 8.51 -31.77
CA GLY A 53 -13.69 9.04 -30.66
C GLY A 53 -12.18 8.86 -30.83
N ILE A 54 -11.71 8.30 -31.94
CA ILE A 54 -10.29 8.22 -32.29
C ILE A 54 -10.02 9.07 -33.54
N ASN A 55 -9.09 10.02 -33.45
CA ASN A 55 -8.64 10.79 -34.60
C ASN A 55 -7.55 10.02 -35.36
N GLY A 56 -7.73 9.86 -36.65
CA GLY A 56 -6.82 9.17 -37.57
C GLY A 56 -7.22 7.73 -37.85
N ASN A 57 -6.41 7.10 -38.69
CA ASN A 57 -6.64 5.73 -39.12
C ASN A 57 -6.28 4.73 -38.02
N VAL A 58 -7.04 3.66 -37.93
CA VAL A 58 -6.77 2.53 -37.01
C VAL A 58 -6.70 1.21 -37.80
N ASP A 59 -5.95 0.27 -37.24
CA ASP A 59 -5.88 -1.09 -37.77
C ASP A 59 -7.19 -1.85 -37.46
N ILE A 60 -7.79 -2.47 -38.47
CA ILE A 60 -8.93 -3.36 -38.30
C ILE A 60 -8.41 -4.81 -38.32
N ASN A 61 -8.61 -5.51 -37.22
CA ASN A 61 -8.14 -6.86 -37.04
C ASN A 61 -9.29 -7.83 -36.73
N PHE A 62 -9.19 -9.04 -37.28
CA PHE A 62 -10.08 -10.16 -36.96
C PHE A 62 -9.26 -11.29 -36.31
N THR A 63 -9.87 -12.00 -35.36
CA THR A 63 -9.28 -13.19 -34.74
C THR A 63 -9.84 -14.45 -35.38
N PHE A 64 -8.97 -15.42 -35.68
CA PHE A 64 -9.34 -16.76 -36.13
C PHE A 64 -9.19 -17.80 -35.01
N LYS A 65 -8.41 -17.48 -33.97
CA LYS A 65 -8.23 -18.31 -32.79
C LYS A 65 -8.75 -17.57 -31.54
N ASP A 66 -9.30 -18.32 -30.63
CA ASP A 66 -9.55 -17.80 -29.28
C ASP A 66 -8.20 -17.64 -28.54
N LEU A 67 -7.81 -16.39 -28.36
CA LEU A 67 -6.59 -16.02 -27.64
C LEU A 67 -6.85 -15.69 -26.17
N SER A 68 -8.09 -15.83 -25.69
CA SER A 68 -8.46 -15.46 -24.31
C SER A 68 -7.64 -16.23 -23.27
N SER A 69 -7.35 -17.51 -23.54
CA SER A 69 -6.48 -18.34 -22.68
C SER A 69 -5.00 -17.93 -22.68
N LYS A 70 -4.57 -17.14 -23.67
CA LYS A 70 -3.18 -16.66 -23.81
C LYS A 70 -2.94 -15.33 -23.09
N LEU A 71 -4.00 -14.58 -22.87
CA LEU A 71 -3.96 -13.31 -22.15
C LEU A 71 -4.81 -13.45 -20.90
N PRO A 72 -4.23 -13.42 -19.69
CA PRO A 72 -5.01 -13.52 -18.46
C PRO A 72 -6.12 -12.46 -18.43
N ALA A 73 -7.35 -12.89 -18.10
CA ALA A 73 -8.51 -12.02 -17.99
C ALA A 73 -8.30 -10.95 -16.90
N ASN A 74 -7.56 -11.32 -15.85
CA ASN A 74 -7.19 -10.45 -14.74
C ASN A 74 -5.70 -10.15 -14.83
N ARG A 75 -5.33 -8.88 -15.02
CA ARG A 75 -3.93 -8.51 -15.19
C ARG A 75 -3.66 -7.03 -15.01
N TRP A 76 -2.46 -6.74 -14.56
CA TRP A 76 -1.87 -5.41 -14.65
C TRP A 76 -1.38 -5.11 -16.08
N ARG A 77 -1.54 -3.84 -16.50
CA ARG A 77 -1.00 -3.33 -17.76
C ARG A 77 -0.32 -1.98 -17.55
N LEU A 78 0.89 -1.86 -18.06
CA LEU A 78 1.58 -0.58 -18.19
C LEU A 78 1.23 0.01 -19.56
N ILE A 79 0.64 1.21 -19.59
CA ILE A 79 0.30 1.94 -20.79
C ILE A 79 0.91 3.33 -20.67
N GLY A 80 1.91 3.61 -21.49
CA GLY A 80 2.82 4.73 -21.27
C GLY A 80 3.62 4.49 -19.98
N ASP A 81 3.53 5.42 -19.05
CA ASP A 81 4.16 5.37 -17.72
C ASP A 81 3.19 5.02 -16.59
N LYS A 82 1.94 4.67 -16.91
CA LYS A 82 0.84 4.46 -15.96
C LYS A 82 0.41 3.00 -15.89
N TRP A 83 0.20 2.50 -14.66
CA TRP A 83 -0.33 1.17 -14.41
C TRP A 83 -1.85 1.18 -14.30
N TYR A 84 -2.48 0.17 -14.93
CA TYR A 84 -3.91 -0.10 -14.92
C TYR A 84 -4.15 -1.57 -14.59
N TYR A 85 -5.26 -1.87 -13.90
CA TYR A 85 -5.69 -3.24 -13.65
C TYR A 85 -6.96 -3.56 -14.42
N TYR A 86 -6.97 -4.71 -15.06
CA TYR A 86 -8.12 -5.24 -15.79
C TYR A 86 -8.62 -6.51 -15.11
N LYS A 87 -9.91 -6.61 -14.88
CA LYS A 87 -10.61 -7.81 -14.43
C LYS A 87 -11.65 -8.20 -15.48
N ASN A 88 -11.58 -9.46 -15.94
CA ASN A 88 -12.40 -9.93 -17.06
C ASN A 88 -12.33 -8.98 -18.28
N TYR A 89 -11.13 -8.52 -18.61
CA TYR A 89 -10.84 -7.56 -19.69
C TYR A 89 -11.40 -6.15 -19.50
N VAL A 90 -12.11 -5.88 -18.39
CA VAL A 90 -12.64 -4.57 -18.04
C VAL A 90 -11.66 -3.80 -17.16
N LYS A 91 -11.36 -2.57 -17.54
CA LYS A 91 -10.52 -1.65 -16.74
C LYS A 91 -11.21 -1.34 -15.42
N GLN A 92 -10.49 -1.48 -14.32
CA GLN A 92 -11.01 -1.29 -12.99
C GLN A 92 -10.71 0.12 -12.44
N THR A 93 -11.48 0.54 -11.43
CA THR A 93 -11.30 1.75 -10.63
C THR A 93 -11.58 1.45 -9.16
N GLY A 94 -11.14 2.32 -8.24
CA GLY A 94 -11.33 2.10 -6.81
C GLY A 94 -10.46 0.98 -6.25
N TRP A 95 -10.88 0.39 -5.15
CA TRP A 95 -10.16 -0.70 -4.51
C TRP A 95 -10.19 -1.99 -5.33
N ILE A 96 -9.02 -2.58 -5.53
CA ILE A 96 -8.89 -3.91 -6.15
C ILE A 96 -7.94 -4.79 -5.33
N ASN A 97 -8.21 -6.10 -5.35
CA ASN A 97 -7.28 -7.12 -4.87
C ASN A 97 -6.89 -7.99 -6.08
N ASP A 98 -5.58 -8.13 -6.33
CA ASP A 98 -5.06 -8.92 -7.46
C ASP A 98 -4.81 -10.40 -7.10
N GLY A 99 -5.19 -10.80 -5.89
CA GLY A 99 -4.95 -12.14 -5.31
C GLY A 99 -3.72 -12.19 -4.39
N GLN A 100 -2.91 -11.13 -4.35
CA GLN A 100 -1.72 -11.03 -3.49
C GLN A 100 -1.77 -9.82 -2.57
N SER A 101 -2.28 -8.68 -3.08
CA SER A 101 -2.28 -7.40 -2.36
C SER A 101 -3.47 -6.53 -2.77
N TRP A 102 -3.79 -5.57 -1.91
CA TRP A 102 -4.75 -4.52 -2.21
C TRP A 102 -4.07 -3.32 -2.87
N TYR A 103 -4.78 -2.69 -3.80
CA TYR A 103 -4.37 -1.50 -4.53
C TYR A 103 -5.57 -0.56 -4.68
N TYR A 104 -5.29 0.71 -4.94
CA TYR A 104 -6.33 1.68 -5.28
C TYR A 104 -6.07 2.28 -6.67
N LEU A 105 -7.13 2.36 -7.46
CA LEU A 105 -7.12 2.91 -8.81
C LEU A 105 -7.97 4.18 -8.85
N ASN A 106 -7.44 5.23 -9.44
CA ASN A 106 -8.14 6.49 -9.66
C ASN A 106 -9.39 6.31 -10.52
N ALA A 107 -10.23 7.33 -10.62
CA ALA A 107 -11.42 7.32 -11.47
C ALA A 107 -11.10 7.10 -12.97
N ASP A 108 -9.90 7.49 -13.43
CA ASP A 108 -9.41 7.22 -14.79
C ASP A 108 -8.83 5.81 -14.95
N GLY A 109 -8.76 5.03 -13.87
CA GLY A 109 -8.21 3.68 -13.79
C GLY A 109 -6.71 3.61 -13.53
N THR A 110 -6.01 4.73 -13.38
CA THR A 110 -4.57 4.74 -13.08
C THR A 110 -4.30 4.31 -11.63
N GLN A 111 -3.22 3.56 -11.41
CA GLN A 111 -2.79 3.15 -10.07
C GLN A 111 -2.44 4.36 -9.21
N PHE A 112 -3.06 4.44 -8.02
CA PHE A 112 -2.77 5.45 -7.02
C PHE A 112 -1.55 5.06 -6.17
N LYS A 113 -0.80 6.07 -5.68
CA LYS A 113 0.38 5.90 -4.82
C LYS A 113 0.45 7.02 -3.78
N GLY A 114 0.98 6.72 -2.61
CA GLY A 114 1.10 7.67 -1.51
C GLY A 114 -0.10 7.64 -0.56
N TRP A 115 -0.31 8.73 0.18
CA TRP A 115 -1.42 8.87 1.11
C TRP A 115 -2.76 9.04 0.38
N LEU A 116 -3.73 8.19 0.69
CA LEU A 116 -5.10 8.23 0.20
C LEU A 116 -6.05 8.57 1.34
N LEU A 117 -6.82 9.63 1.20
CA LEU A 117 -7.97 9.92 2.08
C LEU A 117 -9.25 9.47 1.38
N LEU A 118 -9.94 8.52 2.00
CA LEU A 118 -11.22 8.00 1.51
C LEU A 118 -12.16 7.79 2.69
N ASP A 119 -13.38 8.29 2.60
CA ASP A 119 -14.41 8.18 3.65
C ASP A 119 -13.90 8.58 5.06
N ASN A 120 -13.12 9.67 5.13
CA ASN A 120 -12.48 10.19 6.33
C ASN A 120 -11.46 9.24 7.00
N GLN A 121 -10.99 8.22 6.27
CA GLN A 121 -9.93 7.32 6.66
C GLN A 121 -8.70 7.51 5.77
N TYR A 122 -7.51 7.45 6.38
CA TYR A 122 -6.25 7.48 5.64
C TYR A 122 -5.74 6.08 5.39
N TYR A 123 -5.24 5.87 4.17
CA TYR A 123 -4.55 4.67 3.71
C TYR A 123 -3.22 5.07 3.10
N TYR A 124 -2.30 4.14 2.98
CA TYR A 124 -1.03 4.40 2.31
C TYR A 124 -0.73 3.34 1.25
N LEU A 125 -0.55 3.79 0.01
CA LEU A 125 -0.17 2.95 -1.12
C LEU A 125 1.33 3.16 -1.38
N LEU A 126 2.12 2.08 -1.37
CA LEU A 126 3.58 2.14 -1.49
C LEU A 126 3.98 2.85 -2.80
N PRO A 127 4.86 3.88 -2.77
CA PRO A 127 5.27 4.63 -3.95
C PRO A 127 5.92 3.77 -5.02
N THR A 128 6.61 2.70 -4.65
CA THR A 128 7.32 1.79 -5.56
C THR A 128 6.37 0.84 -6.27
N THR A 129 5.48 0.18 -5.53
CA THR A 129 4.64 -0.92 -6.03
C THR A 129 3.16 -0.56 -6.14
N GLY A 130 2.69 0.47 -5.44
CA GLY A 130 1.27 0.81 -5.31
C GLY A 130 0.47 -0.12 -4.40
N GLN A 131 1.12 -1.09 -3.74
CA GLN A 131 0.48 -1.99 -2.77
C GLN A 131 0.04 -1.23 -1.52
N MET A 132 -1.13 -1.59 -0.98
CA MET A 132 -1.62 -1.06 0.29
C MET A 132 -0.69 -1.49 1.43
N LYS A 133 -0.22 -0.53 2.21
CA LYS A 133 0.63 -0.75 3.37
C LYS A 133 -0.21 -1.13 4.59
N THR A 134 0.29 -2.08 5.38
CA THR A 134 -0.19 -2.42 6.72
C THR A 134 0.99 -2.44 7.70
N GLY A 135 0.71 -2.32 9.01
CA GLY A 135 1.73 -2.25 10.05
C GLY A 135 2.51 -0.92 10.04
N TRP A 136 3.69 -0.92 10.65
CA TRP A 136 4.50 0.27 10.79
C TRP A 136 4.97 0.85 9.46
N LEU A 137 4.82 2.16 9.31
CA LEU A 137 5.25 2.97 8.17
C LEU A 137 6.06 4.16 8.68
N LYS A 138 7.27 4.33 8.18
CA LYS A 138 7.98 5.61 8.28
C LYS A 138 7.73 6.39 7.00
N ALA A 139 7.06 7.52 7.12
CA ALA A 139 6.83 8.45 6.01
C ALA A 139 7.23 9.85 6.46
N GLU A 140 8.01 10.53 5.63
CA GLU A 140 8.63 11.79 5.99
C GLU A 140 9.42 11.63 7.30
N ASP A 141 9.19 12.47 8.31
CA ASP A 141 9.90 12.43 9.58
C ASP A 141 9.12 11.73 10.71
N ALA A 142 7.98 11.10 10.41
CA ALA A 142 7.11 10.47 11.40
C ALA A 142 6.89 8.97 11.16
N TRP A 143 6.59 8.25 12.24
CA TRP A 143 6.11 6.88 12.19
C TRP A 143 4.60 6.85 12.30
N TYR A 144 3.96 6.02 11.49
CA TYR A 144 2.53 5.74 11.44
C TYR A 144 2.28 4.25 11.59
N TYR A 145 1.09 3.87 11.97
CA TYR A 145 0.66 2.48 11.97
C TYR A 145 -0.61 2.31 11.14
N LEU A 146 -0.55 1.41 10.15
CA LEU A 146 -1.70 1.04 9.33
C LEU A 146 -2.27 -0.28 9.85
N ASN A 147 -3.54 -0.31 10.17
CA ASN A 147 -4.26 -1.50 10.62
C ASN A 147 -4.24 -2.61 9.55
N SER A 148 -4.69 -3.81 9.90
CA SER A 148 -4.76 -4.93 8.96
C SER A 148 -5.68 -4.69 7.76
N ASP A 149 -6.67 -3.80 7.91
CA ASP A 149 -7.56 -3.34 6.84
C ASP A 149 -7.00 -2.17 6.02
N GLY A 150 -5.78 -1.72 6.34
CA GLY A 150 -5.08 -0.61 5.69
C GLY A 150 -5.39 0.77 6.25
N THR A 151 -6.37 0.92 7.15
CA THR A 151 -6.70 2.22 7.75
C THR A 151 -5.60 2.71 8.69
N MET A 152 -5.29 4.01 8.68
CA MET A 152 -4.32 4.62 9.59
C MET A 152 -4.87 4.64 11.01
N ALA A 153 -4.15 4.03 11.93
CA ALA A 153 -4.47 4.02 13.36
C ALA A 153 -4.28 5.39 14.00
N LYS A 154 -5.04 5.66 15.06
CA LYS A 154 -4.98 6.88 15.88
C LYS A 154 -5.12 6.50 17.34
N ASP A 155 -4.66 7.39 18.24
CA ASP A 155 -4.75 7.20 19.68
C ASP A 155 -3.94 5.99 20.18
N TRP A 156 -4.41 5.28 21.19
CA TRP A 156 -3.73 4.13 21.75
C TRP A 156 -3.83 2.90 20.83
N ILE A 157 -2.66 2.31 20.55
CA ILE A 157 -2.57 1.00 19.89
C ILE A 157 -1.71 0.05 20.72
N GLN A 158 -1.95 -1.25 20.55
CA GLN A 158 -1.09 -2.29 21.09
C GLN A 158 -0.54 -3.15 19.96
N VAL A 159 0.78 -3.24 19.84
CA VAL A 159 1.46 -4.06 18.85
C VAL A 159 2.43 -4.98 19.59
N ASP A 160 2.29 -6.28 19.40
CA ASP A 160 3.11 -7.32 20.05
C ASP A 160 3.23 -7.11 21.57
N GLY A 161 2.10 -6.82 22.25
CA GLY A 161 2.02 -6.60 23.69
C GLY A 161 2.52 -5.23 24.16
N THR A 162 3.06 -4.40 23.27
CA THR A 162 3.61 -3.07 23.60
C THR A 162 2.61 -1.98 23.21
N TYR A 163 2.39 -1.01 24.11
CA TYR A 163 1.51 0.14 23.85
C TYR A 163 2.27 1.29 23.23
N TYR A 164 1.61 1.95 22.26
CA TYR A 164 2.04 3.16 21.54
C TYR A 164 0.89 4.16 21.50
N TYR A 165 1.20 5.43 21.34
CA TYR A 165 0.20 6.47 21.12
C TYR A 165 0.45 7.21 19.81
N LEU A 166 -0.61 7.39 19.02
CA LEU A 166 -0.57 8.02 17.69
C LEU A 166 -1.41 9.30 17.71
N LEU A 167 -0.75 10.43 17.86
CA LEU A 167 -1.42 11.74 17.81
C LEU A 167 -1.67 12.14 16.35
N ASN A 168 -2.93 12.23 15.96
CA ASN A 168 -3.32 12.45 14.56
C ASN A 168 -2.67 11.46 13.58
N GLY A 169 -2.42 10.23 14.04
CA GLY A 169 -1.78 9.16 13.28
C GLY A 169 -0.26 9.08 13.45
N ALA A 170 0.42 10.16 13.83
CA ALA A 170 1.87 10.14 14.05
C ALA A 170 2.25 9.60 15.44
N MET A 171 3.24 8.70 15.49
CA MET A 171 3.73 8.09 16.73
C MET A 171 4.38 9.14 17.64
N VAL A 172 3.93 9.18 18.89
CA VAL A 172 4.45 10.07 19.92
C VAL A 172 5.68 9.47 20.61
N THR A 173 6.66 10.32 20.92
CA THR A 173 7.80 10.01 21.80
C THR A 173 7.96 11.08 22.87
N GLY A 174 8.58 10.75 24.00
CA GLY A 174 8.74 11.66 25.14
C GLY A 174 7.48 11.76 25.98
N TRP A 175 7.30 12.91 26.64
CA TRP A 175 6.17 13.16 27.51
C TRP A 175 4.86 13.32 26.72
N LEU A 176 3.81 12.64 27.18
CA LEU A 176 2.48 12.68 26.62
C LEU A 176 1.47 13.00 27.73
N ARG A 177 0.61 14.00 27.51
CA ARG A 177 -0.50 14.31 28.39
C ARG A 177 -1.83 13.98 27.73
N ILE A 178 -2.67 13.20 28.42
CA ILE A 178 -4.04 12.90 27.98
C ILE A 178 -4.97 13.20 29.15
N GLY A 179 -5.76 14.24 28.99
CA GLY A 179 -6.58 14.77 30.08
C GLY A 179 -5.71 15.24 31.25
N ASN A 180 -5.87 14.64 32.42
CA ASN A 180 -5.09 14.92 33.63
C ASN A 180 -3.93 13.94 33.87
N ASP A 181 -3.83 12.90 33.04
CA ASP A 181 -2.81 11.86 33.15
C ASP A 181 -1.59 12.20 32.31
N TYR A 182 -0.42 11.83 32.79
CA TYR A 182 0.84 11.92 32.06
C TYR A 182 1.42 10.53 31.83
N TYR A 183 1.99 10.37 30.65
CA TYR A 183 2.67 9.17 30.18
C TYR A 183 4.06 9.53 29.66
N TYR A 184 4.92 8.56 29.54
CA TYR A 184 6.19 8.74 28.86
C TYR A 184 6.40 7.66 27.80
N MET A 185 6.64 8.11 26.58
CA MET A 185 6.90 7.25 25.43
C MET A 185 8.40 7.24 25.14
N ARG A 186 9.02 6.06 25.05
CA ARG A 186 10.44 5.94 24.72
C ARG A 186 10.73 6.50 23.32
N GLY A 187 12.04 6.66 22.98
CA GLY A 187 12.43 7.11 21.64
C GLY A 187 11.97 6.20 20.50
N ASN A 188 11.67 4.93 20.79
CA ASN A 188 11.06 3.99 19.84
C ASN A 188 9.52 3.98 19.90
N GLY A 189 8.90 4.92 20.61
CA GLY A 189 7.45 5.06 20.77
C GLY A 189 6.81 4.16 21.82
N SER A 190 7.52 3.21 22.42
CA SER A 190 6.92 2.30 23.41
C SER A 190 6.62 2.99 24.74
N MET A 191 5.41 2.73 25.29
CA MET A 191 4.99 3.27 26.58
C MET A 191 5.87 2.75 27.73
N VAL A 192 6.22 3.65 28.66
CA VAL A 192 6.95 3.31 29.88
C VAL A 192 5.97 2.87 30.97
N THR A 193 6.33 1.81 31.70
CA THR A 193 5.74 1.38 32.95
C THR A 193 6.85 1.16 33.98
N GLY A 194 6.53 1.23 35.27
CA GLY A 194 7.49 1.04 36.37
C GLY A 194 8.43 2.26 36.54
N TRP A 195 9.54 2.02 37.22
CA TRP A 195 10.52 3.05 37.52
C TRP A 195 11.28 3.53 36.27
N ARG A 196 11.43 4.86 36.16
CA ARG A 196 12.23 5.47 35.09
C ARG A 196 13.09 6.61 35.65
N LYS A 197 14.38 6.60 35.36
CA LYS A 197 15.30 7.71 35.64
C LYS A 197 15.43 8.58 34.39
N MET A 198 15.17 9.87 34.52
CA MET A 198 15.32 10.88 33.47
C MET A 198 15.94 12.13 34.09
N ASP A 199 16.97 12.66 33.48
CA ASP A 199 17.71 13.87 33.91
C ASP A 199 18.09 13.85 35.41
N GLY A 200 18.54 12.68 35.88
CA GLY A 200 18.93 12.47 37.28
C GLY A 200 17.79 12.23 38.26
N LYS A 201 16.55 12.44 37.87
CA LYS A 201 15.34 12.27 38.69
C LYS A 201 14.66 10.95 38.42
N TYR A 202 13.99 10.39 39.44
CA TYR A 202 13.21 9.16 39.31
C TYR A 202 11.72 9.47 39.21
N TYR A 203 11.05 8.75 38.36
CA TYR A 203 9.61 8.77 38.12
C TYR A 203 9.07 7.35 38.17
N TYR A 204 7.83 7.17 38.59
CA TYR A 204 7.15 5.88 38.53
C TYR A 204 5.88 5.97 37.71
N PHE A 205 5.75 5.03 36.79
CA PHE A 205 4.57 4.87 35.96
C PHE A 205 3.86 3.56 36.34
N ASN A 206 2.58 3.60 36.64
CA ASN A 206 1.84 2.40 37.03
C ASN A 206 1.71 1.40 35.86
N GLY A 207 1.04 0.26 36.09
CA GLY A 207 0.86 -0.78 35.07
C GLY A 207 0.10 -0.33 33.82
N SER A 208 -0.70 0.73 33.90
CA SER A 208 -1.37 1.37 32.76
C SER A 208 -0.57 2.53 32.14
N GLY A 209 0.68 2.73 32.54
CA GLY A 209 1.58 3.77 32.04
C GLY A 209 1.34 5.17 32.59
N LYS A 210 0.42 5.38 33.53
CA LYS A 210 0.16 6.69 34.11
C LYS A 210 1.22 7.07 35.13
N LEU A 211 1.69 8.31 35.05
CA LEU A 211 2.58 8.89 36.05
C LEU A 211 1.92 8.93 37.42
N VAL A 212 2.59 8.34 38.42
CA VAL A 212 2.12 8.32 39.81
C VAL A 212 2.58 9.59 40.52
N ARG A 213 1.72 10.13 41.39
CA ARG A 213 1.95 11.31 42.24
C ARG A 213 1.43 11.06 43.64
N GLY A 214 2.00 11.76 44.63
CA GLY A 214 1.66 11.57 46.04
C GLY A 214 2.30 10.29 46.62
N TRP A 215 1.72 9.81 47.72
CA TRP A 215 2.17 8.58 48.34
C TRP A 215 1.83 7.34 47.51
N ALA A 216 2.80 6.43 47.36
CA ALA A 216 2.64 5.20 46.62
C ALA A 216 3.39 4.05 47.29
N ASP A 217 2.73 2.92 47.45
CA ASP A 217 3.35 1.67 47.93
C ASP A 217 3.75 0.82 46.71
N ILE A 218 5.06 0.65 46.51
CA ILE A 218 5.64 0.00 45.33
C ILE A 218 6.63 -1.07 45.82
N ASP A 219 6.41 -2.30 45.42
CA ASP A 219 7.23 -3.46 45.79
C ASP A 219 7.52 -3.54 47.31
N GLY A 220 6.48 -3.28 48.14
CA GLY A 220 6.54 -3.34 49.59
C GLY A 220 7.26 -2.17 50.27
N LYS A 221 7.59 -1.12 49.52
CA LYS A 221 8.22 0.10 50.03
C LYS A 221 7.34 1.31 49.71
N ARG A 222 7.31 2.26 50.68
CA ARG A 222 6.52 3.48 50.54
C ARG A 222 7.39 4.63 49.98
N TYR A 223 6.91 5.28 48.91
CA TYR A 223 7.56 6.40 48.23
C TYR A 223 6.61 7.61 48.17
N PHE A 224 7.19 8.80 48.06
CA PHE A 224 6.45 10.02 47.76
C PHE A 224 6.91 10.60 46.42
N LEU A 225 5.95 10.78 45.49
CA LEU A 225 6.16 11.37 44.18
C LEU A 225 5.52 12.78 44.21
N GLN A 226 6.31 13.81 43.90
CA GLN A 226 5.84 15.21 43.90
C GLN A 226 4.75 15.44 42.83
N GLN A 227 4.18 16.66 42.79
CA GLN A 227 3.18 17.03 41.78
C GLN A 227 3.71 16.99 40.35
N ASP A 228 5.03 17.17 40.14
CA ASP A 228 5.71 17.00 38.86
C ASP A 228 6.04 15.51 38.57
N GLY A 229 5.72 14.60 39.49
CA GLY A 229 5.99 13.16 39.39
C GLY A 229 7.38 12.74 39.84
N THR A 230 8.26 13.65 40.27
CA THR A 230 9.62 13.31 40.71
C THR A 230 9.59 12.67 42.09
N MET A 231 10.36 11.56 42.26
CA MET A 231 10.51 10.89 43.54
C MET A 231 11.35 11.75 44.49
N VAL A 232 10.85 11.93 45.69
CA VAL A 232 11.59 12.60 46.79
C VAL A 232 12.72 11.70 47.28
N THR A 233 13.87 12.31 47.57
CA THR A 233 15.02 11.66 48.18
C THR A 233 15.52 12.47 49.39
N GLY A 234 15.97 11.80 50.45
CA GLY A 234 16.38 12.43 51.71
C GLY A 234 15.21 12.84 52.58
N TRP A 235 15.53 13.56 53.68
CA TRP A 235 14.52 14.06 54.61
C TRP A 235 13.78 15.26 54.02
N GLN A 236 12.46 15.19 54.07
CA GLN A 236 11.55 16.24 53.57
C GLN A 236 10.39 16.41 54.55
N THR A 237 9.91 17.59 54.70
CA THR A 237 8.63 17.85 55.39
C THR A 237 7.51 17.78 54.36
N ILE A 238 6.59 16.82 54.53
CA ILE A 238 5.44 16.61 53.65
C ILE A 238 4.19 16.78 54.47
N ASP A 239 3.33 17.71 54.06
CA ASP A 239 2.08 18.07 54.78
C ASP A 239 2.28 18.44 56.24
N GLY A 240 3.42 19.06 56.57
CA GLY A 240 3.75 19.52 57.92
C GLY A 240 4.24 18.41 58.90
N LEU A 241 4.54 17.23 58.42
CA LEU A 241 5.11 16.09 59.12
C LEU A 241 6.56 15.83 58.75
#